data_626daa41a926014b981afb6353669648
#
_entry.id   626daa41a926014b981afb6353669648
#
_cell.length_a   1.000
_cell.length_b   1.000
_cell.length_c   1.000
_cell.angle_alpha   90.00
_cell.angle_beta   90.00
_cell.angle_gamma   90.00
#
_symmetry.space_group_name_H-M   'P 1'
#
loop_
_entity.id
_entity.type
_entity.pdbx_description
1 polymer ?
#
loop_
_entity_poly.entity_id
_entity_poly.type
_entity_poly.pdbx_seq_one_letter_code
_entity_poly.pdbx_strand_id
1 'polypeptide(L)'
;DKAQLDAAKACGAPYVEIHTGAYADATNDEDTAKELEHIRQGVKYAASIGLIVNAGHGLHYHNVKPIAAMPEIYELNIGHAIIARAAIDGLDKAVRDMKRLMLEARA
;
A
#
# COMPACT_ATOMS: atom_id res chain seq x y z
N ASP A 1 -0.07 12.20 -7.08
CA ASP A 1 -0.21 13.67 -7.24
C ASP A 1 -1.69 14.02 -7.40
N LYS A 2 -2.06 15.18 -6.85
CA LYS A 2 -3.48 15.58 -6.76
C LYS A 2 -4.12 15.74 -8.14
N ALA A 3 -3.39 16.24 -9.12
CA ALA A 3 -3.93 16.43 -10.46
C ALA A 3 -4.32 15.10 -11.10
N GLN A 4 -3.53 14.06 -10.91
CA GLN A 4 -3.83 12.73 -11.41
C GLN A 4 -5.04 12.12 -10.69
N LEU A 5 -5.16 12.33 -9.38
CA LEU A 5 -6.31 11.87 -8.61
C LEU A 5 -7.59 12.59 -9.02
N ASP A 6 -7.52 13.89 -9.22
CA ASP A 6 -8.65 14.67 -9.72
C ASP A 6 -9.09 14.19 -11.11
N ALA A 7 -8.12 13.89 -11.99
CA ALA A 7 -8.42 13.38 -13.33
C ALA A 7 -9.10 12.01 -13.26
N ALA A 8 -8.63 11.13 -12.37
CA ALA A 8 -9.25 9.82 -12.17
C ALA A 8 -10.71 9.96 -11.73
N LYS A 9 -10.97 10.87 -10.79
CA LYS A 9 -12.34 11.15 -10.33
C LYS A 9 -13.21 11.70 -11.45
N ALA A 10 -12.67 12.64 -12.22
CA ALA A 10 -13.40 13.25 -13.36
C ALA A 10 -13.74 12.23 -14.44
N CYS A 11 -12.90 11.22 -14.64
CA CYS A 11 -13.16 10.14 -15.60
C CYS A 11 -14.17 9.10 -15.09
N GLY A 12 -14.62 9.21 -13.85
CA GLY A 12 -15.61 8.29 -13.27
C GLY A 12 -15.01 6.99 -12.72
N ALA A 13 -13.70 6.92 -12.56
CA ALA A 13 -13.06 5.75 -11.95
C ALA A 13 -13.48 5.63 -10.47
N PRO A 14 -14.03 4.48 -10.02
CA PRO A 14 -14.39 4.32 -8.61
C PRO A 14 -13.20 4.01 -7.71
N TYR A 15 -12.15 3.41 -8.25
CA TYR A 15 -10.96 2.95 -7.52
C TYR A 15 -9.69 3.62 -8.06
N VAL A 16 -8.72 3.84 -7.18
CA VAL A 16 -7.36 4.20 -7.57
C VAL A 16 -6.37 3.35 -6.78
N GLU A 17 -5.23 3.08 -7.38
CA GLU A 17 -4.13 2.43 -6.69
C GLU A 17 -3.00 3.43 -6.50
N ILE A 18 -2.59 3.63 -5.26
CA ILE A 18 -1.43 4.45 -4.93
C ILE A 18 -0.20 3.57 -5.03
N HIS A 19 0.76 3.97 -5.86
CA HIS A 19 1.99 3.21 -6.08
C HIS A 19 2.96 3.42 -4.92
N THR A 20 3.37 2.33 -4.28
CA THR A 20 4.23 2.37 -3.10
C THR A 20 5.70 2.03 -3.39
N GLY A 21 6.10 2.01 -4.65
CA GLY A 21 7.45 1.63 -5.08
C GLY A 21 8.56 2.54 -4.53
N ALA A 22 8.37 3.84 -4.58
CA ALA A 22 9.36 4.78 -4.08
C ALA A 22 9.59 4.62 -2.57
N TYR A 23 8.52 4.35 -1.83
CA TYR A 23 8.61 4.03 -0.41
C TYR A 23 9.38 2.72 -0.19
N ALA A 24 9.06 1.69 -0.95
CA ALA A 24 9.71 0.38 -0.82
C ALA A 24 11.20 0.43 -1.20
N ASP A 25 11.56 1.28 -2.17
CA ASP A 25 12.93 1.39 -2.67
C ASP A 25 13.81 2.35 -1.85
N ALA A 26 13.24 3.09 -0.90
CA ALA A 26 13.99 4.02 -0.08
C ALA A 26 15.07 3.28 0.73
N THR A 27 16.29 3.83 0.76
CA THR A 27 17.46 3.15 1.31
C THR A 27 17.89 3.67 2.69
N ASN A 28 17.23 4.71 3.19
CA ASN A 28 17.50 5.27 4.53
C ASN A 28 16.21 5.69 5.21
N ASP A 29 16.27 5.92 6.52
CA ASP A 29 15.09 6.23 7.32
C ASP A 29 14.46 7.57 6.95
N GLU A 30 15.26 8.56 6.58
CA GLU A 30 14.76 9.88 6.19
C GLU A 30 13.92 9.81 4.91
N ASP A 31 14.43 9.15 3.88
CA ASP A 31 13.71 8.98 2.62
C ASP A 31 12.48 8.10 2.80
N THR A 32 12.58 7.05 3.62
CA THR A 32 11.44 6.19 3.93
C THR A 32 10.31 6.98 4.58
N ALA A 33 10.64 7.81 5.56
CA ALA A 33 9.64 8.64 6.25
C ALA A 33 9.01 9.67 5.31
N LYS A 34 9.82 10.26 4.44
CA LYS A 34 9.35 11.24 3.44
C LYS A 34 8.38 10.60 2.46
N GLU A 35 8.73 9.44 1.92
CA GLU A 35 7.87 8.73 0.97
C GLU A 35 6.59 8.22 1.65
N LEU A 36 6.69 7.77 2.90
CA LEU A 36 5.52 7.34 3.66
C LEU A 36 4.54 8.49 3.87
N GLU A 37 5.03 9.68 4.20
CA GLU A 37 4.18 10.87 4.36
C GLU A 37 3.54 11.28 3.04
N HIS A 38 4.29 11.18 1.94
CA HIS A 38 3.77 11.47 0.61
C HIS A 38 2.61 10.52 0.26
N ILE A 39 2.76 9.23 0.55
CA ILE A 39 1.70 8.24 0.37
C ILE A 39 0.49 8.58 1.23
N ARG A 40 0.71 8.90 2.51
CA ARG A 40 -0.36 9.24 3.45
C ARG A 40 -1.19 10.42 2.95
N GLN A 41 -0.54 11.46 2.46
CA GLN A 41 -1.24 12.62 1.90
C GLN A 41 -2.06 12.25 0.66
N GLY A 42 -1.50 11.47 -0.24
CA GLY A 42 -2.21 11.00 -1.43
C GLY A 42 -3.42 10.14 -1.10
N VAL A 43 -3.27 9.22 -0.16
CA VAL A 43 -4.36 8.34 0.30
C VAL A 43 -5.49 9.16 0.91
N LYS A 44 -5.17 10.09 1.79
CA LYS A 44 -6.19 10.95 2.43
C LYS A 44 -6.91 11.82 1.42
N TYR A 45 -6.18 12.40 0.49
CA TYR A 45 -6.79 13.23 -0.54
C TYR A 45 -7.73 12.43 -1.43
N ALA A 46 -7.28 11.28 -1.92
CA ALA A 46 -8.10 10.41 -2.77
C ALA A 46 -9.40 9.99 -2.07
N ALA A 47 -9.30 9.59 -0.81
CA ALA A 47 -10.48 9.25 -0.01
C ALA A 47 -11.42 10.45 0.15
N SER A 48 -10.86 11.65 0.35
CA SER A 48 -11.65 12.87 0.56
C SER A 48 -12.48 13.26 -0.66
N ILE A 49 -12.05 12.90 -1.87
CA ILE A 49 -12.82 13.19 -3.10
C ILE A 49 -13.68 12.01 -3.53
N GLY A 50 -13.84 11.00 -2.68
CA GLY A 50 -14.78 9.90 -2.89
C GLY A 50 -14.25 8.72 -3.66
N LEU A 51 -12.94 8.58 -3.81
CA LEU A 51 -12.34 7.41 -4.44
C LEU A 51 -12.14 6.29 -3.42
N ILE A 52 -12.24 5.05 -3.87
CA ILE A 52 -11.84 3.88 -3.08
C ILE A 52 -10.34 3.69 -3.32
N VAL A 53 -9.55 3.68 -2.24
CA VAL A 53 -8.09 3.74 -2.34
C VAL A 53 -7.48 2.37 -2.08
N ASN A 54 -6.74 1.88 -3.07
CA ASN A 54 -5.91 0.70 -2.95
C ASN A 54 -4.45 1.14 -3.01
N ALA A 55 -3.55 0.29 -2.56
CA ALA A 55 -2.12 0.57 -2.64
C ALA A 55 -1.36 -0.70 -2.97
N GLY A 56 -0.23 -0.56 -3.61
CA GLY A 56 0.58 -1.71 -3.98
C GLY A 56 1.90 -1.33 -4.64
N HIS A 57 2.71 -2.31 -4.83
CA HIS A 57 4.03 -2.35 -5.42
C HIS A 57 5.15 -2.27 -4.39
N GLY A 58 5.99 -3.30 -4.38
CA GLY A 58 7.17 -3.37 -3.54
C GLY A 58 6.91 -3.67 -2.07
N LEU A 59 5.67 -3.92 -1.68
CA LEU A 59 5.35 -4.23 -0.28
C LEU A 59 5.78 -5.65 0.08
N HIS A 60 6.32 -5.81 1.29
CA HIS A 60 6.79 -7.08 1.81
C HIS A 60 6.60 -7.15 3.33
N TYR A 61 7.07 -8.24 3.95
CA TYR A 61 6.81 -8.53 5.37
C TYR A 61 7.42 -7.49 6.32
N HIS A 62 8.42 -6.73 5.89
CA HIS A 62 9.13 -5.76 6.75
C HIS A 62 8.73 -4.30 6.50
N ASN A 63 7.92 -4.02 5.49
CA ASN A 63 7.50 -2.63 5.19
C ASN A 63 5.99 -2.44 5.08
N VAL A 64 5.20 -3.51 5.16
CA VAL A 64 3.76 -3.45 4.91
C VAL A 64 2.97 -2.74 6.03
N LYS A 65 3.41 -2.84 7.28
CA LYS A 65 2.62 -2.37 8.42
C LYS A 65 2.27 -0.89 8.37
N PRO A 66 3.20 0.04 8.11
CA PRO A 66 2.84 1.46 8.06
C PRO A 66 1.79 1.77 6.98
N ILE A 67 1.83 1.05 5.86
CA ILE A 67 0.84 1.21 4.78
C ILE A 67 -0.50 0.60 5.20
N ALA A 68 -0.49 -0.62 5.73
CA ALA A 68 -1.72 -1.30 6.15
C ALA A 68 -2.42 -0.56 7.29
N ALA A 69 -1.69 0.20 8.10
CA ALA A 69 -2.25 0.97 9.21
C ALA A 69 -3.09 2.19 8.77
N MET A 70 -2.98 2.61 7.51
CA MET A 70 -3.77 3.73 7.00
C MET A 70 -5.22 3.30 6.82
N PRO A 71 -6.17 3.86 7.61
CA PRO A 71 -7.55 3.35 7.62
C PRO A 71 -8.30 3.58 6.31
N GLU A 72 -7.88 4.55 5.50
CA GLU A 72 -8.49 4.86 4.21
C GLU A 72 -8.17 3.84 3.12
N ILE A 73 -7.12 3.03 3.30
CA ILE A 73 -6.76 2.01 2.31
C ILE A 73 -7.71 0.82 2.42
N TYR A 74 -8.35 0.50 1.30
CA TYR A 74 -9.32 -0.59 1.21
C TYR A 74 -8.64 -1.92 0.90
N GLU A 75 -7.67 -1.94 -0.02
CA GLU A 75 -7.03 -3.16 -0.50
C GLU A 75 -5.54 -2.93 -0.74
N LEU A 76 -4.74 -3.94 -0.40
CA LEU A 76 -3.31 -3.98 -0.73
C LEU A 76 -3.07 -5.04 -1.80
N ASN A 77 -2.32 -4.67 -2.84
CA ASN A 77 -1.94 -5.57 -3.91
C ASN A 77 -0.48 -5.98 -3.72
N ILE A 78 -0.27 -7.18 -3.20
CA ILE A 78 1.05 -7.70 -2.83
C ILE A 78 1.24 -9.04 -3.52
N GLY A 79 2.23 -9.12 -4.40
CA GLY A 79 2.49 -10.36 -5.15
C GLY A 79 3.90 -10.90 -4.97
N HIS A 80 4.90 -10.11 -5.34
CA HIS A 80 6.28 -10.56 -5.42
C HIS A 80 6.78 -11.15 -4.10
N ALA A 81 6.60 -10.45 -2.98
CA ALA A 81 7.08 -10.90 -1.67
C ALA A 81 6.37 -12.19 -1.21
N ILE A 82 5.06 -12.30 -1.47
CA ILE A 82 4.28 -13.47 -1.09
C ILE A 82 4.73 -14.69 -1.89
N ILE A 83 4.90 -14.54 -3.21
CA ILE A 83 5.34 -15.63 -4.07
C ILE A 83 6.77 -16.06 -3.72
N ALA A 84 7.67 -15.10 -3.47
CA ALA A 84 9.05 -15.40 -3.07
C ALA A 84 9.10 -16.18 -1.74
N ARG A 85 8.31 -15.78 -0.75
CA ARG A 85 8.19 -16.50 0.52
C ARG A 85 7.57 -17.89 0.32
N ALA A 86 6.56 -17.98 -0.54
CA ALA A 86 5.85 -19.23 -0.81
C ALA A 86 6.75 -20.30 -1.43
N ALA A 87 7.76 -19.91 -2.19
CA ALA A 87 8.73 -20.84 -2.76
C ALA A 87 9.47 -21.64 -1.68
N ILE A 88 9.60 -21.09 -0.49
CA ILE A 88 10.30 -21.75 0.64
C ILE A 88 9.30 -22.28 1.66
N ASP A 89 8.32 -21.49 2.07
CA ASP A 89 7.44 -21.77 3.20
C ASP A 89 6.06 -22.32 2.78
N GLY A 90 5.75 -22.33 1.48
CA GLY A 90 4.43 -22.69 0.96
C GLY A 90 3.49 -21.48 0.89
N LEU A 91 2.56 -21.51 -0.06
CA LEU A 91 1.67 -20.38 -0.33
C LEU A 91 0.72 -20.09 0.85
N ASP A 92 0.19 -21.12 1.48
CA ASP A 92 -0.74 -20.97 2.59
C ASP A 92 -0.10 -20.18 3.74
N LYS A 93 1.10 -20.58 4.17
CA LYS A 93 1.82 -19.87 5.23
C LYS A 93 2.22 -18.47 4.82
N ALA A 94 2.66 -18.28 3.57
CA ALA A 94 3.07 -16.97 3.06
C ALA A 94 1.90 -15.97 3.10
N VAL A 95 0.72 -16.39 2.69
CA VAL A 95 -0.49 -15.54 2.69
C VAL A 95 -0.95 -15.27 4.12
N ARG A 96 -0.98 -16.30 4.97
CA ARG A 96 -1.40 -16.15 6.37
C ARG A 96 -0.50 -15.16 7.13
N ASP A 97 0.81 -15.27 6.94
CA ASP A 97 1.76 -14.39 7.63
C ASP A 97 1.57 -12.94 7.18
N MET A 98 1.37 -12.70 5.88
CA MET A 98 1.12 -11.35 5.38
C MET A 98 -0.21 -10.80 5.92
N LYS A 99 -1.26 -11.61 5.88
CA LYS A 99 -2.58 -11.19 6.39
C LYS A 99 -2.51 -10.86 7.88
N ARG A 100 -1.77 -11.64 8.66
CA ARG A 100 -1.57 -11.37 10.09
C ARG A 100 -0.93 -10.01 10.31
N LEU A 101 0.13 -9.68 9.56
CA LEU A 101 0.79 -8.37 9.67
C LEU A 101 -0.17 -7.23 9.36
N MET A 102 -0.99 -7.39 8.34
CA MET A 102 -1.99 -6.38 7.97
C MET A 102 -3.02 -6.16 9.08
N LEU A 103 -3.50 -7.25 9.68
CA LEU A 103 -4.47 -7.18 10.76
C LEU A 103 -3.86 -6.58 12.03
N GLU A 104 -2.63 -6.96 12.37
CA GLU A 104 -1.90 -6.38 13.51
C GLU A 104 -1.74 -4.87 13.35
N ALA A 105 -1.46 -4.40 12.15
CA ALA A 105 -1.29 -2.97 11.89
C ALA A 105 -2.58 -2.17 12.11
N ARG A 106 -3.73 -2.80 12.01
CA ARG A 106 -5.05 -2.16 12.17
C ARG A 106 -5.72 -2.44 13.52
N ALA A 107 -5.06 -3.19 14.35
CA ALA A 107 -5.61 -3.54 15.67
C ALA A 107 -5.71 -2.34 16.64
#